data_d4a344e6763369f5e80ce7e447683cdb
#
_entry.id   d4a344e6763369f5e80ce7e447683cdb
#
_cell.length_a   1.000
_cell.length_b   1.000
_cell.length_c   1.000
_cell.angle_alpha   90.00
_cell.angle_beta   90.00
_cell.angle_gamma   90.00
#
_symmetry.space_group_name_H-M   'P 1'
#
loop_
_entity.id
_entity.type
_entity.pdbx_description
1 polymer ?
#
loop_
_entity_poly.entity_id
_entity_poly.type
_entity_poly.pdbx_seq_one_letter_code
_entity_poly.pdbx_strand_id
1 'polypeptide(L)'
;MSDGXRRFAILLGVFVFAFLAVXVLRKLQGGEGFXXLXKFGKSERSGTFIPESYTLSSKPALPPGEVEFLAALDGEXAKLTEAVVPSVVSLHTEGIKRQLMQDWFGRVWVDEGYPVRGIGSGVIVSEEGHVVTNEHVTNGKSKISVTMHDGKTYPAIVIGEDRALDVAVIRIKANRDFQPLKFGDSDRVRQGQQALAIGNPFGLGETVTRGIISAKERTISDRQRDLFQTDAAINPGNSGGPLINIYGEIIGINAAIYSPDTEDRGFVGIGFSIPANDVHEVFEQILAKGRATRGWLGVRSYDWNPLVRERIGWHESGGAYILDVVPESPAEKAGLRSDDVVVSYNGRAVDNRIHFFSEIQRTPIGQEVPIVVWRAGKEVKLTATVIDAEDSESLTRRREPSTRSATDERIVQDIGIKVQELTLLQRTRGGSGVLITAVQPGSQAAQRGLRRGDLILEINNVRVEHPVDFYTRLVASAAVQKTSVVVQRGRNIYRVKPFERVARMDDEEQR
;
A
#
# COMPACT_ATOMS: atom_id res chain seq x y z
N MET A 1 45.38 -40.16 -23.41
CA MET A 1 44.50 -39.25 -22.64
C MET A 1 43.84 -38.30 -23.62
N SER A 2 42.52 -38.21 -23.58
CA SER A 2 41.80 -37.24 -24.41
C SER A 2 42.16 -35.79 -24.02
N ASP A 3 42.05 -34.88 -24.96
CA ASP A 3 42.32 -33.44 -24.71
C ASP A 3 41.56 -32.88 -23.51
N GLY A 4 40.42 -33.40 -23.30
CA GLY A 4 39.61 -33.04 -22.10
C GLY A 4 40.30 -33.47 -20.79
N UNK A 5 40.92 -34.40 -20.61
CA UNK A 5 41.54 -34.83 -19.56
C UNK A 5 42.75 -34.11 -19.22
N ARG A 6 43.34 -33.86 -20.38
CA ARG A 6 44.55 -33.05 -20.16
C ARG A 6 44.26 -31.66 -19.65
N ARG A 7 43.22 -31.02 -20.16
CA ARG A 7 42.76 -29.70 -19.69
C ARG A 7 42.25 -29.78 -18.24
N PHE A 8 41.52 -30.83 -17.90
CA PHE A 8 41.02 -31.03 -16.51
C PHE A 8 42.19 -31.20 -15.53
N ALA A 9 43.20 -32.00 -15.90
CA ALA A 9 44.38 -32.20 -15.06
C ALA A 9 45.18 -30.88 -14.86
N ILE A 10 45.27 -30.06 -15.90
CA ILE A 10 45.94 -28.72 -15.80
C ILE A 10 45.14 -27.79 -14.87
N LEU A 11 43.81 -27.72 -15.04
CA LEU A 11 42.95 -26.88 -14.19
C LEU A 11 43.00 -27.33 -12.71
N LEU A 12 42.98 -28.62 -12.47
CA LEU A 12 43.11 -29.17 -11.13
C LEU A 12 44.47 -28.82 -10.52
N GLY A 13 45.53 -28.93 -11.32
CA GLY A 13 46.90 -28.55 -10.91
C GLY A 13 46.99 -27.07 -10.54
N VAL A 14 46.44 -26.20 -11.36
CA VAL A 14 46.37 -24.74 -11.09
C VAL A 14 45.59 -24.45 -9.83
N PHE A 15 44.45 -25.14 -9.62
CA PHE A 15 43.61 -24.96 -8.42
C PHE A 15 44.37 -25.39 -7.16
N VAL A 16 45.02 -26.55 -7.18
CA VAL A 16 45.84 -27.06 -6.07
C VAL A 16 46.99 -26.10 -5.78
N PHE A 17 47.66 -25.61 -6.82
CA PHE A 17 48.76 -24.65 -6.65
C PHE A 17 48.30 -23.33 -6.05
N ALA A 18 47.17 -22.79 -6.54
CA ALA A 18 46.58 -21.56 -6.01
C ALA A 18 46.15 -21.72 -4.53
N PHE A 19 45.58 -22.88 -4.22
CA PHE A 19 45.21 -23.22 -2.83
C PHE A 19 46.43 -23.30 -1.92
N LEU A 20 47.47 -23.95 -2.35
CA LEU A 20 48.73 -24.03 -1.62
C LEU A 20 49.40 -22.66 -1.46
N ALA A 21 49.39 -21.82 -2.50
CA ALA A 21 49.93 -20.46 -2.46
C ALA A 21 49.17 -19.59 -1.44
N VAL A 22 47.90 -19.70 -1.42
CA VAL A 22 47.06 -19.01 -0.41
C VAL A 22 47.39 -19.49 1.01
N UNK A 23 47.72 -20.68 1.13
CA UNK A 23 47.98 -21.16 2.26
C UNK A 23 49.26 -20.78 2.78
N VAL A 24 50.15 -20.71 1.92
CA VAL A 24 51.50 -20.21 2.28
C VAL A 24 51.48 -18.72 2.62
N LEU A 25 50.82 -17.93 1.83
CA LEU A 25 50.66 -16.49 2.07
C LEU A 25 49.96 -16.20 3.42
N ARG A 26 48.94 -16.97 3.77
CA ARG A 26 48.30 -16.86 5.07
C ARG A 26 49.23 -17.21 6.24
N LYS A 27 50.11 -18.20 6.03
CA LYS A 27 51.12 -18.62 7.02
C LYS A 27 52.17 -17.51 7.22
N LEU A 28 52.50 -16.78 6.16
CA LEU A 28 53.48 -15.69 6.25
C LEU A 28 52.90 -14.42 6.92
N GLN A 29 51.58 -14.24 6.86
CA GLN A 29 50.93 -13.06 7.43
C GLN A 29 50.45 -13.21 8.88
N GLY A 30 50.35 -14.42 9.44
CA GLY A 30 49.70 -14.59 10.70
C GLY A 30 50.18 -15.64 11.68
N GLY A 31 51.49 -15.98 11.76
CA GLY A 31 52.14 -16.68 12.90
C GLY A 31 51.50 -17.96 13.47
N GLU A 32 50.42 -18.50 12.91
CA GLU A 32 49.78 -19.72 13.39
C GLU A 32 49.98 -20.87 12.41
N GLY A 33 50.70 -21.88 12.87
CA GLY A 33 51.09 -23.04 12.06
C GLY A 33 49.92 -23.84 11.51
N PHE A 34 50.33 -24.64 10.47
CA PHE A 34 49.52 -25.52 9.62
C PHE A 34 48.60 -26.54 10.35
N UNK A 35 48.63 -26.50 11.48
CA UNK A 35 47.89 -27.32 12.29
C UNK A 35 46.42 -27.19 12.25
N UNK A 36 46.13 -26.35 11.86
CA UNK A 36 44.76 -26.14 11.71
C UNK A 36 44.20 -26.90 10.57
N LEU A 37 44.92 -27.06 9.61
CA LEU A 37 44.36 -27.78 8.48
C LEU A 37 44.31 -29.31 8.62
N UNK A 38 44.88 -29.53 9.58
CA UNK A 38 44.82 -30.88 9.75
C UNK A 38 44.05 -31.36 10.87
N LYS A 39 43.45 -30.53 11.38
CA LYS A 39 42.45 -30.94 12.38
C LYS A 39 41.04 -30.99 11.75
N PHE A 40 40.87 -31.62 10.64
CA PHE A 40 39.59 -32.25 10.29
C PHE A 40 39.52 -33.63 10.99
N GLY A 41 39.96 -33.69 12.19
CA GLY A 41 39.82 -34.87 13.05
C GLY A 41 39.08 -34.43 14.26
N LYS A 42 38.13 -35.19 14.66
CA LYS A 42 37.32 -35.09 15.88
C LYS A 42 37.97 -34.17 16.91
N SER A 43 37.35 -33.08 17.26
CA SER A 43 37.56 -32.44 18.54
C SER A 43 37.17 -33.49 19.58
N GLU A 44 38.12 -34.33 19.94
CA GLU A 44 38.01 -35.07 21.18
C GLU A 44 38.09 -34.00 22.27
N ARG A 45 36.95 -33.56 22.73
CA ARG A 45 36.85 -33.04 24.09
C ARG A 45 37.15 -34.21 25.02
N SER A 46 38.42 -34.59 25.09
CA SER A 46 38.89 -35.63 26.02
C SER A 46 39.15 -35.01 27.38
N GLY A 47 38.25 -34.12 27.83
CA GLY A 47 38.16 -33.79 29.21
C GLY A 47 36.97 -34.54 29.78
N THR A 48 37.17 -35.35 30.76
CA THR A 48 36.06 -35.90 31.56
C THR A 48 35.17 -34.72 31.94
N PHE A 49 33.91 -34.70 31.44
CA PHE A 49 32.94 -33.69 31.85
C PHE A 49 32.80 -33.79 33.38
N ILE A 50 33.25 -32.76 34.09
CA ILE A 50 33.06 -32.67 35.55
C ILE A 50 31.82 -31.79 35.73
N PRO A 51 30.70 -32.35 36.22
CA PRO A 51 29.51 -31.56 36.47
C PRO A 51 29.82 -30.42 37.45
N GLU A 52 29.46 -29.20 37.01
CA GLU A 52 29.56 -28.04 37.91
C GLU A 52 28.44 -28.07 38.93
N SER A 53 28.77 -27.80 40.17
CA SER A 53 27.77 -27.62 41.23
C SER A 53 27.16 -26.21 41.07
N TYR A 54 25.83 -26.11 41.13
CA TYR A 54 25.12 -24.85 41.08
C TYR A 54 23.93 -24.88 42.04
N THR A 55 23.54 -23.71 42.49
CA THR A 55 22.35 -23.54 43.32
C THR A 55 21.46 -22.51 42.62
N LEU A 56 20.29 -22.93 42.18
CA LEU A 56 19.31 -22.01 41.61
C LEU A 56 18.60 -21.26 42.72
N SER A 57 18.28 -19.98 42.46
CA SER A 57 17.44 -19.22 43.38
C SER A 57 16.06 -19.87 43.44
N SER A 58 15.59 -20.13 44.66
CA SER A 58 14.28 -20.73 44.91
C SER A 58 13.17 -19.68 45.12
N LYS A 59 13.53 -18.40 45.14
CA LYS A 59 12.61 -17.30 45.44
C LYS A 59 12.57 -16.30 44.27
N PRO A 60 11.40 -15.79 43.93
CA PRO A 60 11.30 -14.69 42.98
C PRO A 60 11.94 -13.41 43.56
N ALA A 61 12.30 -12.46 42.72
CA ALA A 61 12.90 -11.19 43.12
C ALA A 61 11.94 -10.34 43.99
N LEU A 62 10.62 -10.43 43.70
CA LEU A 62 9.58 -9.76 44.48
C LEU A 62 8.57 -10.79 44.97
N PRO A 63 8.17 -10.73 46.24
CA PRO A 63 7.14 -11.61 46.78
C PRO A 63 5.78 -11.35 46.07
N PRO A 64 4.96 -12.38 45.87
CA PRO A 64 3.65 -12.21 45.18
C PRO A 64 2.75 -11.13 45.79
N GLY A 65 2.73 -10.96 47.12
CA GLY A 65 1.93 -9.96 47.80
C GLY A 65 2.37 -8.50 47.60
N GLU A 66 3.55 -8.26 47.03
CA GLU A 66 4.04 -6.90 46.76
C GLU A 66 3.65 -6.37 45.38
N VAL A 67 3.06 -7.22 44.51
CA VAL A 67 2.72 -6.88 43.12
C VAL A 67 1.27 -7.20 42.77
N GLU A 68 0.36 -7.09 43.73
CA GLU A 68 -1.06 -7.48 43.59
C GLU A 68 -1.74 -6.80 42.38
N PHE A 69 -1.55 -5.49 42.22
CA PHE A 69 -2.16 -4.76 41.10
C PHE A 69 -1.60 -5.25 39.75
N LEU A 70 -0.29 -5.44 39.65
CA LEU A 70 0.32 -5.92 38.40
C LEU A 70 -0.11 -7.36 38.11
N ALA A 71 -0.21 -8.21 39.10
CA ALA A 71 -0.68 -9.58 38.96
C ALA A 71 -2.14 -9.66 38.54
N ALA A 72 -3.00 -8.78 39.07
CA ALA A 72 -4.39 -8.68 38.65
C ALA A 72 -4.50 -8.25 37.19
N LEU A 73 -3.77 -7.22 36.80
CA LEU A 73 -3.76 -6.72 35.43
C LEU A 73 -3.25 -7.79 34.44
N ASP A 74 -2.20 -8.50 34.82
CA ASP A 74 -1.64 -9.60 34.03
C ASP A 74 -2.68 -10.73 33.87
N GLY A 75 -3.35 -11.11 34.95
CA GLY A 75 -4.43 -12.11 34.94
C GLY A 75 -5.62 -11.70 34.06
N GLU A 76 -5.99 -10.49 34.11
CA GLU A 76 -7.05 -9.95 33.24
C GLU A 76 -6.65 -9.87 31.77
N UNK A 77 -5.62 -9.58 31.43
CA UNK A 77 -5.15 -9.56 30.16
C UNK A 77 -5.05 -10.89 29.63
N ALA A 78 -4.60 -11.92 30.44
CA ALA A 78 -4.58 -13.32 30.03
C ALA A 78 -5.98 -13.89 29.76
N LYS A 79 -6.90 -13.66 30.66
CA LYS A 79 -8.31 -14.06 30.50
C LYS A 79 -8.96 -13.47 29.23
N LEU A 80 -8.69 -12.20 28.96
CA LEU A 80 -9.17 -11.55 27.73
C LEU A 80 -8.63 -12.26 26.49
N THR A 81 -7.34 -12.56 26.49
CA THR A 81 -6.68 -13.29 25.38
C THR A 81 -7.31 -14.68 25.19
N GLU A 82 -7.48 -15.44 26.28
CA GLU A 82 -8.10 -16.78 26.23
C GLU A 82 -9.53 -16.73 25.68
N ALA A 83 -10.27 -15.67 25.97
CA ALA A 83 -11.66 -15.50 25.52
C ALA A 83 -11.75 -15.17 24.02
N VAL A 84 -10.80 -14.40 23.47
CA VAL A 84 -10.90 -13.88 22.10
C VAL A 84 -10.12 -14.72 21.06
N VAL A 85 -9.05 -15.37 21.47
CA VAL A 85 -8.18 -16.16 20.58
C VAL A 85 -8.93 -17.23 19.78
N PRO A 86 -9.94 -17.96 20.31
CA PRO A 86 -10.68 -18.96 19.53
C PRO A 86 -11.43 -18.39 18.31
N SER A 87 -11.62 -17.08 18.26
CA SER A 87 -12.30 -16.38 17.17
C SER A 87 -11.31 -15.89 16.10
N VAL A 88 -10.00 -16.00 16.33
CA VAL A 88 -8.97 -15.55 15.38
C VAL A 88 -8.45 -16.75 14.60
N VAL A 89 -8.36 -16.60 13.30
CA VAL A 89 -8.01 -17.72 12.40
C VAL A 89 -6.80 -17.37 11.54
N SER A 90 -6.08 -18.41 11.15
CA SER A 90 -5.02 -18.32 10.14
C SER A 90 -5.61 -18.55 8.74
N LEU A 91 -5.22 -17.71 7.80
CA LEU A 91 -5.62 -17.83 6.40
C LEU A 91 -4.41 -18.25 5.56
N HIS A 92 -4.59 -19.36 4.84
CA HIS A 92 -3.63 -19.82 3.83
C HIS A 92 -4.29 -19.70 2.47
N THR A 93 -3.69 -18.94 1.58
CA THR A 93 -4.25 -18.67 0.25
C THR A 93 -3.31 -19.15 -0.84
N GLU A 94 -3.87 -19.71 -1.90
CA GLU A 94 -3.13 -20.14 -3.07
C GLU A 94 -3.76 -19.52 -4.33
N GLY A 95 -2.91 -19.05 -5.22
CA GLY A 95 -3.34 -18.47 -6.49
C GLY A 95 -2.28 -18.63 -7.56
N ILE A 96 -2.58 -18.16 -8.75
CA ILE A 96 -1.63 -18.12 -9.86
C ILE A 96 -1.43 -16.66 -10.26
N LYS A 97 -0.23 -16.18 -10.13
CA LYS A 97 0.12 -14.84 -10.60
C LYS A 97 0.61 -14.94 -12.03
N ARG A 98 -0.14 -14.35 -12.93
CA ARG A 98 0.22 -14.22 -14.34
C ARG A 98 0.83 -12.86 -14.59
N GLN A 99 1.85 -12.83 -15.44
CA GLN A 99 2.47 -11.57 -15.83
C GLN A 99 2.33 -11.39 -17.34
N LEU A 100 2.12 -10.13 -17.73
CA LEU A 100 2.23 -9.74 -19.13
C LEU A 100 3.71 -9.70 -19.47
N MET A 101 4.12 -10.57 -20.36
CA MET A 101 5.47 -10.63 -20.91
C MET A 101 5.46 -9.97 -22.28
N GLN A 102 6.53 -9.28 -22.59
CA GLN A 102 6.70 -8.67 -23.90
C GLN A 102 8.06 -9.10 -24.47
N ASP A 103 8.06 -9.60 -25.70
CA ASP A 103 9.31 -9.96 -26.38
C ASP A 103 10.00 -8.73 -26.98
N TRP A 104 11.19 -8.98 -27.52
CA TRP A 104 12.00 -7.96 -28.18
C TRP A 104 11.28 -7.29 -29.37
N PHE A 105 10.31 -7.98 -29.97
CA PHE A 105 9.53 -7.50 -31.12
C PHE A 105 8.23 -6.80 -30.72
N GLY A 106 8.01 -6.60 -29.40
CA GLY A 106 6.83 -5.92 -28.87
C GLY A 106 5.58 -6.80 -28.78
N ARG A 107 5.68 -8.10 -29.07
CA ARG A 107 4.54 -9.02 -28.91
C ARG A 107 4.30 -9.27 -27.44
N VAL A 108 3.04 -9.09 -27.01
CA VAL A 108 2.63 -9.25 -25.63
C VAL A 108 1.89 -10.58 -25.49
N TRP A 109 2.27 -11.36 -24.49
CA TRP A 109 1.53 -12.56 -24.11
C TRP A 109 1.44 -12.67 -22.59
N VAL A 110 0.44 -13.42 -22.13
CA VAL A 110 0.28 -13.72 -20.72
C VAL A 110 1.11 -14.96 -20.41
N ASP A 111 2.03 -14.86 -19.47
CA ASP A 111 2.80 -16.01 -18.96
C ASP A 111 1.84 -17.08 -18.41
N GLU A 112 2.25 -18.35 -18.47
CA GLU A 112 1.48 -19.46 -17.88
C GLU A 112 1.18 -19.25 -16.39
N GLY A 113 1.96 -18.41 -15.75
CA GLY A 113 1.81 -18.01 -14.37
C GLY A 113 2.58 -18.93 -13.42
N TYR A 114 2.91 -18.39 -12.27
CA TYR A 114 3.56 -19.13 -11.20
C TYR A 114 2.69 -19.16 -9.95
N PRO A 115 2.70 -20.27 -9.19
CA PRO A 115 1.89 -20.34 -7.98
C PRO A 115 2.40 -19.35 -6.93
N VAL A 116 1.47 -18.60 -6.35
CA VAL A 116 1.75 -17.70 -5.23
C VAL A 116 0.94 -18.16 -4.02
N ARG A 117 1.58 -18.17 -2.88
CA ARG A 117 0.94 -18.45 -1.60
C ARG A 117 0.91 -17.17 -0.79
N GLY A 118 -0.16 -16.99 -0.04
CA GLY A 118 -0.32 -15.91 0.90
C GLY A 118 -0.68 -16.46 2.27
N ILE A 119 -0.30 -15.72 3.28
CA ILE A 119 -0.63 -16.02 4.67
C ILE A 119 -1.15 -14.72 5.29
N GLY A 120 -2.19 -14.84 6.08
CA GLY A 120 -2.76 -13.73 6.83
C GLY A 120 -3.59 -14.25 7.97
N SER A 121 -4.25 -13.35 8.65
CA SER A 121 -5.18 -13.66 9.73
C SER A 121 -6.60 -13.23 9.36
N GLY A 122 -7.55 -13.68 10.13
CA GLY A 122 -8.94 -13.22 10.05
C GLY A 122 -9.61 -13.32 11.39
N VAL A 123 -10.77 -12.72 11.53
CA VAL A 123 -11.58 -12.78 12.73
C VAL A 123 -12.99 -13.26 12.38
N ILE A 124 -13.49 -14.24 13.13
CA ILE A 124 -14.86 -14.76 13.00
C ILE A 124 -15.81 -13.70 13.58
N VAL A 125 -16.82 -13.31 12.79
CA VAL A 125 -17.75 -12.23 13.16
C VAL A 125 -19.21 -12.69 13.16
N SER A 126 -19.49 -13.95 12.82
CA SER A 126 -20.85 -14.51 12.90
C SER A 126 -20.87 -15.99 13.25
N GLU A 127 -21.98 -16.46 13.79
CA GLU A 127 -22.22 -17.86 14.14
C GLU A 127 -22.25 -18.77 12.92
N GLU A 128 -22.48 -18.24 11.71
CA GLU A 128 -22.46 -18.96 10.44
C GLU A 128 -21.04 -19.13 9.86
N GLY A 129 -20.02 -18.63 10.56
CA GLY A 129 -18.62 -18.75 10.17
C GLY A 129 -18.16 -17.74 9.14
N HIS A 130 -18.77 -16.54 9.14
CA HIS A 130 -18.23 -15.42 8.38
C HIS A 130 -16.96 -14.92 9.06
N VAL A 131 -15.94 -14.68 8.26
CA VAL A 131 -14.64 -14.17 8.71
C VAL A 131 -14.36 -12.87 7.96
N VAL A 132 -13.94 -11.87 8.70
CA VAL A 132 -13.39 -10.63 8.12
C VAL A 132 -11.86 -10.75 8.07
N THR A 133 -11.29 -10.28 6.98
CA THR A 133 -9.85 -10.22 6.76
C THR A 133 -9.52 -9.05 5.81
N ASN A 134 -8.26 -8.89 5.41
CA ASN A 134 -7.90 -7.89 4.39
C ASN A 134 -8.10 -8.43 2.96
N GLU A 135 -8.45 -7.52 2.04
CA GLU A 135 -8.60 -7.84 0.61
C GLU A 135 -7.28 -8.32 0.01
N HIS A 136 -6.16 -7.69 0.37
CA HIS A 136 -4.86 -8.08 -0.17
C HIS A 136 -4.44 -9.51 0.21
N VAL A 137 -5.05 -10.11 1.25
CA VAL A 137 -4.84 -11.52 1.62
C VAL A 137 -5.57 -12.45 0.66
N THR A 138 -6.77 -12.08 0.21
CA THR A 138 -7.67 -12.91 -0.62
C THR A 138 -7.57 -12.62 -2.11
N ASN A 139 -7.19 -11.40 -2.50
CA ASN A 139 -7.23 -10.92 -3.88
C ASN A 139 -6.46 -11.81 -4.85
N GLY A 140 -7.15 -12.25 -5.90
CA GLY A 140 -6.56 -13.07 -6.96
C GLY A 140 -6.24 -14.50 -6.53
N LYS A 141 -6.73 -14.94 -5.37
CA LYS A 141 -6.51 -16.29 -4.87
C LYS A 141 -7.66 -17.21 -5.28
N SER A 142 -7.30 -18.37 -5.80
CA SER A 142 -8.28 -19.38 -6.25
C SER A 142 -8.68 -20.35 -5.16
N LYS A 143 -7.89 -20.45 -4.09
CA LYS A 143 -8.13 -21.37 -2.99
C LYS A 143 -7.79 -20.70 -1.67
N ILE A 144 -8.73 -20.78 -0.72
CA ILE A 144 -8.56 -20.25 0.64
C ILE A 144 -8.83 -21.37 1.63
N SER A 145 -7.92 -21.56 2.56
CA SER A 145 -8.02 -22.48 3.68
C SER A 145 -7.90 -21.70 4.98
N VAL A 146 -8.76 -22.01 5.91
CA VAL A 146 -8.80 -21.36 7.23
C VAL A 146 -8.40 -22.40 8.28
N THR A 147 -7.36 -22.12 9.04
CA THR A 147 -6.95 -22.94 10.20
C THR A 147 -7.46 -22.26 11.46
N MET A 148 -8.26 -23.00 12.23
CA MET A 148 -8.86 -22.57 13.48
C MET A 148 -7.85 -22.70 14.63
N HIS A 149 -8.17 -22.08 15.77
CA HIS A 149 -7.42 -22.20 17.01
C HIS A 149 -7.17 -23.66 17.45
N ASP A 150 -8.15 -24.55 17.19
CA ASP A 150 -8.01 -25.99 17.53
C ASP A 150 -7.11 -26.77 16.54
N GLY A 151 -6.46 -26.06 15.61
CA GLY A 151 -5.55 -26.64 14.61
C GLY A 151 -6.27 -27.26 13.39
N LYS A 152 -7.60 -27.33 13.38
CA LYS A 152 -8.34 -27.90 12.26
C LYS A 152 -8.43 -26.90 11.11
N THR A 153 -8.25 -27.40 9.89
CA THR A 153 -8.28 -26.61 8.67
C THR A 153 -9.52 -26.91 7.83
N TYR A 154 -10.16 -25.87 7.37
CA TYR A 154 -11.38 -25.93 6.56
C TYR A 154 -11.24 -25.09 5.30
N PRO A 155 -11.86 -25.49 4.18
CA PRO A 155 -11.93 -24.62 3.01
C PRO A 155 -12.87 -23.43 3.29
N ALA A 156 -12.59 -22.30 2.65
CA ALA A 156 -13.43 -21.11 2.72
C ALA A 156 -13.69 -20.54 1.33
N ILE A 157 -14.76 -19.77 1.21
CA ILE A 157 -15.12 -19.06 -0.02
C ILE A 157 -15.19 -17.58 0.25
N VAL A 158 -14.79 -16.79 -0.72
CA VAL A 158 -14.97 -15.32 -0.70
C VAL A 158 -16.46 -15.03 -0.94
N ILE A 159 -17.06 -14.24 -0.06
CA ILE A 159 -18.43 -13.74 -0.19
C ILE A 159 -18.40 -12.40 -0.95
N GLY A 160 -17.40 -11.55 -0.62
CA GLY A 160 -17.17 -10.30 -1.31
C GLY A 160 -15.94 -9.60 -0.79
N GLU A 161 -15.51 -8.59 -1.53
CA GLU A 161 -14.29 -7.83 -1.25
C GLU A 161 -14.53 -6.34 -1.45
N ASP A 162 -13.88 -5.53 -0.66
CA ASP A 162 -13.78 -4.08 -0.84
C ASP A 162 -12.31 -3.68 -0.97
N ARG A 163 -11.89 -3.44 -2.18
CA ARG A 163 -10.52 -3.05 -2.50
C ARG A 163 -10.17 -1.64 -1.98
N ALA A 164 -11.16 -0.78 -1.85
CA ALA A 164 -10.92 0.61 -1.44
C ALA A 164 -10.56 0.70 0.05
N LEU A 165 -11.19 -0.13 0.90
CA LEU A 165 -10.89 -0.22 2.32
C LEU A 165 -9.96 -1.36 2.69
N ASP A 166 -9.59 -2.21 1.72
CA ASP A 166 -8.77 -3.40 1.96
C ASP A 166 -9.47 -4.39 2.93
N VAL A 167 -10.76 -4.65 2.70
CA VAL A 167 -11.58 -5.57 3.51
C VAL A 167 -12.11 -6.70 2.63
N ALA A 168 -12.06 -7.92 3.13
CA ALA A 168 -12.70 -9.07 2.50
C ALA A 168 -13.54 -9.84 3.52
N VAL A 169 -14.67 -10.37 3.06
CA VAL A 169 -15.54 -11.26 3.84
C VAL A 169 -15.46 -12.65 3.18
N ILE A 170 -15.06 -13.62 3.96
CA ILE A 170 -15.07 -15.04 3.54
C ILE A 170 -15.99 -15.82 4.46
N ARG A 171 -16.41 -17.01 4.02
CA ARG A 171 -17.20 -17.93 4.84
C ARG A 171 -16.54 -19.30 4.89
N ILE A 172 -16.34 -19.80 6.11
CA ILE A 172 -15.77 -21.11 6.38
C ILE A 172 -16.80 -22.20 6.00
N LYS A 173 -16.37 -23.20 5.23
CA LYS A 173 -17.20 -24.34 4.86
C LYS A 173 -17.01 -25.47 5.88
N ALA A 174 -17.68 -25.36 7.02
CA ALA A 174 -17.65 -26.38 8.07
C ALA A 174 -19.01 -26.47 8.77
N ASN A 175 -19.37 -27.65 9.22
CA ASN A 175 -20.55 -27.86 10.05
C ASN A 175 -20.09 -27.97 11.51
N ARG A 176 -19.97 -26.81 12.14
CA ARG A 176 -19.57 -26.67 13.53
C ARG A 176 -20.06 -25.34 14.11
N ASP A 177 -20.05 -25.23 15.41
CA ASP A 177 -20.33 -23.96 16.09
C ASP A 177 -19.09 -23.05 15.98
N PHE A 178 -19.32 -21.79 15.69
CA PHE A 178 -18.31 -20.75 15.65
C PHE A 178 -18.52 -19.76 16.80
N GLN A 179 -17.43 -19.25 17.31
CA GLN A 179 -17.45 -18.23 18.36
C GLN A 179 -17.10 -16.86 17.73
N PRO A 180 -18.08 -16.02 17.45
CA PRO A 180 -17.80 -14.72 16.85
C PRO A 180 -17.38 -13.69 17.89
N LEU A 181 -16.55 -12.72 17.48
CA LEU A 181 -16.30 -11.51 18.23
C LEU A 181 -17.28 -10.41 17.79
N LYS A 182 -17.69 -9.62 18.76
CA LYS A 182 -18.59 -8.48 18.55
C LYS A 182 -17.81 -7.28 17.99
N PHE A 183 -18.36 -6.58 17.02
CA PHE A 183 -17.88 -5.26 16.62
C PHE A 183 -18.15 -4.25 17.73
N GLY A 184 -17.12 -3.54 18.13
CA GLY A 184 -17.22 -2.38 19.02
C GLY A 184 -17.44 -1.11 18.23
N ASP A 185 -17.77 -0.04 18.92
CA ASP A 185 -18.00 1.28 18.31
C ASP A 185 -16.67 2.04 18.18
N SER A 186 -16.10 2.04 16.97
CA SER A 186 -14.81 2.68 16.69
C SER A 186 -14.86 4.22 16.79
N ASP A 187 -16.04 4.84 16.65
CA ASP A 187 -16.18 6.30 16.80
C ASP A 187 -15.92 6.74 18.26
N ARG A 188 -16.21 5.85 19.21
CA ARG A 188 -16.02 6.10 20.64
C ARG A 188 -14.58 5.82 21.10
N VAL A 189 -13.76 5.25 20.25
CA VAL A 189 -12.35 4.98 20.57
C VAL A 189 -11.59 6.31 20.71
N ARG A 190 -10.78 6.39 21.77
CA ARG A 190 -9.99 7.59 22.07
C ARG A 190 -8.50 7.27 22.04
N GLN A 191 -7.72 8.23 21.61
CA GLN A 191 -6.26 8.17 21.67
C GLN A 191 -5.81 7.91 23.11
N GLY A 192 -4.84 7.01 23.28
CA GLY A 192 -4.32 6.57 24.56
C GLY A 192 -5.02 5.33 25.15
N GLN A 193 -6.17 4.91 24.61
CA GLN A 193 -6.84 3.67 25.05
C GLN A 193 -6.00 2.44 24.69
N GLN A 194 -5.98 1.45 25.57
CA GLN A 194 -5.31 0.18 25.32
C GLN A 194 -5.97 -0.59 24.18
N ALA A 195 -5.13 -1.27 23.41
CA ALA A 195 -5.56 -2.10 22.30
C ALA A 195 -4.65 -3.34 22.20
N LEU A 196 -5.23 -4.47 21.83
CA LEU A 196 -4.50 -5.70 21.57
C LEU A 196 -4.67 -6.05 20.09
N ALA A 197 -3.56 -6.22 19.39
CA ALA A 197 -3.56 -6.72 18.01
C ALA A 197 -3.32 -8.22 18.05
N ILE A 198 -4.18 -8.98 17.39
CA ILE A 198 -4.12 -10.44 17.40
C ILE A 198 -4.00 -10.94 15.96
N GLY A 199 -3.17 -11.96 15.77
CA GLY A 199 -3.05 -12.67 14.52
C GLY A 199 -2.68 -14.12 14.77
N ASN A 200 -2.80 -14.93 13.74
CA ASN A 200 -2.41 -16.33 13.78
C ASN A 200 -1.50 -16.64 12.57
N PRO A 201 -0.30 -16.05 12.54
CA PRO A 201 0.61 -16.29 11.43
C PRO A 201 1.03 -17.77 11.41
N PHE A 202 0.89 -18.39 10.26
CA PHE A 202 1.31 -19.77 9.99
C PHE A 202 0.46 -20.88 10.66
N GLY A 203 -0.58 -20.56 11.41
CA GLY A 203 -1.37 -21.56 12.12
C GLY A 203 -0.58 -22.30 13.22
N LEU A 204 0.51 -21.72 13.70
CA LEU A 204 1.39 -22.29 14.73
C LEU A 204 1.02 -21.82 16.13
N GLY A 205 -0.04 -21.06 16.25
CA GLY A 205 -0.50 -20.42 17.48
C GLY A 205 -0.66 -18.92 17.29
N GLU A 206 -1.52 -18.34 18.08
CA GLU A 206 -1.84 -16.93 17.99
C GLU A 206 -0.71 -16.07 18.56
N THR A 207 -0.51 -14.95 17.92
CA THR A 207 0.37 -13.89 18.37
C THR A 207 -0.49 -12.74 18.88
N VAL A 208 -0.28 -12.35 20.13
CA VAL A 208 -0.98 -11.23 20.75
C VAL A 208 0.04 -10.15 21.09
N THR A 209 -0.18 -8.95 20.60
CA THR A 209 0.66 -7.80 20.95
C THR A 209 -0.23 -6.72 21.57
N ARG A 210 0.30 -6.02 22.57
CA ARG A 210 -0.43 -4.99 23.30
C ARG A 210 0.21 -3.63 23.10
N GLY A 211 -0.61 -2.63 22.95
CA GLY A 211 -0.23 -1.24 22.81
C GLY A 211 -1.40 -0.32 23.10
N ILE A 212 -1.37 0.86 22.49
CA ILE A 212 -2.44 1.87 22.61
C ILE A 212 -2.87 2.36 21.23
N ILE A 213 -3.99 3.04 21.18
CA ILE A 213 -4.35 3.85 20.01
C ILE A 213 -3.48 5.11 20.06
N SER A 214 -2.50 5.18 19.20
CA SER A 214 -1.53 6.29 19.15
C SER A 214 -2.10 7.53 18.45
N ALA A 215 -2.98 7.32 17.45
CA ALA A 215 -3.65 8.40 16.73
C ALA A 215 -4.89 7.85 15.99
N LYS A 216 -5.73 8.76 15.56
CA LYS A 216 -6.92 8.48 14.72
C LYS A 216 -6.81 9.24 13.39
N GLU A 217 -7.60 8.85 12.41
CA GLU A 217 -7.76 9.56 11.14
C GLU A 217 -6.43 9.68 10.37
N ARG A 218 -5.61 8.62 10.42
CA ARG A 218 -4.35 8.58 9.67
C ARG A 218 -4.59 8.16 8.22
N THR A 219 -4.01 8.91 7.31
CA THR A 219 -4.03 8.59 5.88
C THR A 219 -2.63 8.24 5.41
N ILE A 220 -2.47 7.04 4.87
CA ILE A 220 -1.17 6.57 4.36
C ILE A 220 -1.16 6.44 2.84
N SER A 221 -2.33 6.44 2.21
CA SER A 221 -2.49 6.45 0.74
C SER A 221 -3.90 6.94 0.39
N ASP A 222 -4.16 7.14 -0.89
CA ASP A 222 -5.51 7.52 -1.36
C ASP A 222 -6.59 6.45 -1.05
N ARG A 223 -6.18 5.22 -0.80
CA ARG A 223 -7.09 4.11 -0.47
C ARG A 223 -7.16 3.84 1.04
N GLN A 224 -6.06 3.99 1.73
CA GLN A 224 -5.93 3.68 3.16
C GLN A 224 -6.02 4.98 3.96
N ARG A 225 -7.23 5.35 4.33
CA ARG A 225 -7.59 6.61 4.98
C ARG A 225 -8.31 6.36 6.29
N ASP A 226 -8.31 7.36 7.14
CA ASP A 226 -9.05 7.39 8.41
C ASP A 226 -8.66 6.25 9.36
N LEU A 227 -7.45 5.71 9.20
CA LEU A 227 -6.95 4.57 9.95
C LEU A 227 -6.64 4.94 11.40
N PHE A 228 -6.79 3.96 12.29
CA PHE A 228 -6.20 4.02 13.62
C PHE A 228 -4.70 3.72 13.50
N GLN A 229 -3.91 4.52 14.21
CA GLN A 229 -2.49 4.25 14.42
C GLN A 229 -2.33 3.59 15.80
N THR A 230 -1.53 2.54 15.89
CA THR A 230 -1.23 1.85 17.14
C THR A 230 0.26 1.52 17.24
N ASP A 231 0.77 1.45 18.46
CA ASP A 231 2.10 0.93 18.74
C ASP A 231 2.08 -0.55 19.17
N ALA A 232 0.90 -1.17 19.22
CA ALA A 232 0.79 -2.64 19.27
C ALA A 232 1.49 -3.20 18.00
N ALA A 233 2.43 -4.13 18.18
CA ALA A 233 3.28 -4.58 17.08
C ALA A 233 2.46 -5.31 16.01
N ILE A 234 2.39 -4.72 14.81
CA ILE A 234 1.80 -5.33 13.63
C ILE A 234 2.96 -5.85 12.77
N ASN A 235 2.93 -7.12 12.44
CA ASN A 235 3.95 -7.77 11.60
C ASN A 235 3.26 -8.61 10.52
N PRO A 236 3.98 -8.99 9.45
CA PRO A 236 3.41 -9.92 8.47
C PRO A 236 2.83 -11.17 9.14
N GLY A 237 1.56 -11.43 8.88
CA GLY A 237 0.77 -12.49 9.49
C GLY A 237 -0.32 -12.00 10.43
N ASN A 238 -0.18 -10.83 11.07
CA ASN A 238 -1.27 -10.22 11.84
C ASN A 238 -2.29 -9.49 10.95
N SER A 239 -1.95 -9.19 9.69
CA SER A 239 -2.85 -8.52 8.74
C SER A 239 -4.14 -9.32 8.56
N GLY A 240 -5.27 -8.65 8.67
CA GLY A 240 -6.61 -9.22 8.62
C GLY A 240 -7.12 -9.71 9.97
N GLY A 241 -6.25 -9.83 10.97
CA GLY A 241 -6.65 -10.13 12.35
C GLY A 241 -7.23 -8.90 13.05
N PRO A 242 -7.91 -9.09 14.19
CA PRO A 242 -8.55 -7.98 14.88
C PRO A 242 -7.58 -7.13 15.71
N LEU A 243 -7.89 -5.85 15.81
CA LEU A 243 -7.46 -4.97 16.90
C LEU A 243 -8.66 -4.87 17.86
N ILE A 244 -8.46 -5.26 19.11
CA ILE A 244 -9.54 -5.30 20.11
C ILE A 244 -9.30 -4.34 21.26
N ASN A 245 -10.40 -3.96 21.93
CA ASN A 245 -10.36 -3.20 23.17
C ASN A 245 -10.28 -4.14 24.40
N ILE A 246 -10.26 -3.55 25.59
CA ILE A 246 -10.18 -4.29 26.87
C ILE A 246 -11.45 -5.12 27.17
N TYR A 247 -12.51 -4.97 26.38
CA TYR A 247 -13.75 -5.76 26.51
C TYR A 247 -13.80 -6.93 25.52
N GLY A 248 -12.78 -7.10 24.68
CA GLY A 248 -12.77 -8.13 23.62
C GLY A 248 -13.57 -7.76 22.39
N GLU A 249 -14.00 -6.50 22.26
CA GLU A 249 -14.72 -6.04 21.08
C GLU A 249 -13.72 -5.61 19.99
N ILE A 250 -14.03 -5.94 18.74
CA ILE A 250 -13.25 -5.52 17.56
C ILE A 250 -13.38 -4.00 17.41
N ILE A 251 -12.29 -3.26 17.56
CA ILE A 251 -12.25 -1.81 17.30
C ILE A 251 -11.59 -1.49 15.96
N GLY A 252 -10.92 -2.49 15.35
CA GLY A 252 -10.35 -2.35 14.01
C GLY A 252 -9.84 -3.67 13.46
N ILE A 253 -9.45 -3.66 12.19
CA ILE A 253 -8.79 -4.79 11.50
C ILE A 253 -7.36 -4.35 11.13
N ASN A 254 -6.38 -5.13 11.57
CA ASN A 254 -4.97 -4.85 11.34
C ASN A 254 -4.66 -4.92 9.83
N ALA A 255 -4.08 -3.88 9.25
CA ALA A 255 -3.95 -3.78 7.81
C ALA A 255 -2.52 -3.57 7.33
N ALA A 256 -1.77 -2.67 7.95
CA ALA A 256 -0.51 -2.22 7.39
C ALA A 256 0.46 -1.77 8.49
N ILE A 257 1.74 -1.71 8.13
CA ILE A 257 2.77 -1.07 8.93
C ILE A 257 3.38 0.09 8.16
N TYR A 258 3.85 1.09 8.87
CA TYR A 258 4.75 2.07 8.31
C TYR A 258 6.17 1.48 8.33
N SER A 259 6.78 1.34 7.16
CA SER A 259 8.18 0.94 7.06
C SER A 259 8.91 1.96 6.20
N PRO A 260 9.87 2.70 6.76
CA PRO A 260 10.63 3.69 6.00
C PRO A 260 11.60 3.06 5.00
N ASP A 261 11.89 1.78 5.17
CA ASP A 261 12.79 1.05 4.29
C ASP A 261 12.03 -0.06 3.55
N THR A 262 12.18 -0.11 2.23
CA THR A 262 11.53 -1.11 1.38
C THR A 262 12.20 -2.49 1.47
N GLU A 263 13.46 -2.53 1.95
CA GLU A 263 14.22 -3.77 2.08
C GLU A 263 13.99 -4.43 3.45
N ASP A 264 13.80 -3.63 4.51
CA ASP A 264 13.55 -4.13 5.86
C ASP A 264 12.12 -3.76 6.30
N ARG A 265 11.19 -4.69 6.09
CA ARG A 265 9.75 -4.51 6.35
C ARG A 265 9.35 -4.86 7.78
N GLY A 266 10.21 -4.56 8.76
CA GLY A 266 9.92 -4.76 10.17
C GLY A 266 9.06 -3.65 10.78
N PHE A 267 8.37 -3.97 11.86
CA PHE A 267 7.59 -3.01 12.65
C PHE A 267 8.55 -2.02 13.35
N VAL A 268 8.29 -0.74 13.18
CA VAL A 268 9.09 0.35 13.76
C VAL A 268 8.30 1.19 14.77
N GLY A 269 7.29 0.62 15.40
CA GLY A 269 6.45 1.31 16.37
C GLY A 269 5.23 2.00 15.77
N ILE A 270 4.94 1.77 14.48
CA ILE A 270 3.79 2.40 13.80
C ILE A 270 3.04 1.32 13.00
N GLY A 271 1.93 0.89 13.55
CA GLY A 271 0.97 0.00 12.89
C GLY A 271 -0.33 0.74 12.57
N PHE A 272 -1.09 0.24 11.61
CA PHE A 272 -2.37 0.80 11.19
C PHE A 272 -3.45 -0.25 11.18
N SER A 273 -4.66 0.16 11.60
CA SER A 273 -5.87 -0.69 11.55
C SER A 273 -7.03 0.09 10.97
N ILE A 274 -7.87 -0.61 10.21
CA ILE A 274 -9.11 -0.08 9.62
C ILE A 274 -10.15 -0.02 10.73
N PRO A 275 -10.82 1.11 11.00
CA PRO A 275 -11.81 1.22 12.09
C PRO A 275 -12.98 0.24 11.94
N ALA A 276 -13.45 -0.28 13.06
CA ALA A 276 -14.46 -1.34 13.10
C ALA A 276 -15.80 -0.92 12.48
N ASN A 277 -16.24 0.34 12.65
CA ASN A 277 -17.50 0.80 12.05
C ASN A 277 -17.46 0.74 10.52
N ASP A 278 -16.32 1.14 9.91
CA ASP A 278 -16.13 1.06 8.45
C ASP A 278 -16.14 -0.40 7.98
N VAL A 279 -15.48 -1.28 8.73
CA VAL A 279 -15.46 -2.73 8.44
C VAL A 279 -16.85 -3.34 8.54
N HIS A 280 -17.59 -2.99 9.59
CA HIS A 280 -18.95 -3.50 9.85
C HIS A 280 -19.91 -3.07 8.74
N GLU A 281 -19.84 -1.81 8.32
CA GLU A 281 -20.65 -1.30 7.20
C GLU A 281 -20.35 -2.09 5.90
N VAL A 282 -19.08 -2.31 5.59
CA VAL A 282 -18.67 -3.10 4.42
C VAL A 282 -19.15 -4.55 4.54
N PHE A 283 -19.04 -5.15 5.73
CA PHE A 283 -19.53 -6.50 6.02
C PHE A 283 -21.04 -6.63 5.73
N GLU A 284 -21.86 -5.70 6.25
CA GLU A 284 -23.30 -5.70 6.01
C GLU A 284 -23.63 -5.53 4.51
N GLN A 285 -22.95 -4.62 3.83
CA GLN A 285 -23.16 -4.38 2.39
C GLN A 285 -22.80 -5.63 1.57
N ILE A 286 -21.69 -6.29 1.89
CA ILE A 286 -21.27 -7.51 1.20
C ILE A 286 -22.28 -8.64 1.43
N LEU A 287 -22.79 -8.83 2.64
CA LEU A 287 -23.80 -9.87 2.90
C LEU A 287 -25.13 -9.57 2.20
N ALA A 288 -25.51 -8.31 2.12
CA ALA A 288 -26.79 -7.91 1.51
C ALA A 288 -26.74 -7.89 -0.02
N LYS A 289 -25.60 -7.51 -0.63
CA LYS A 289 -25.49 -7.20 -2.08
C LYS A 289 -24.40 -7.98 -2.80
N GLY A 290 -23.58 -8.74 -2.09
CA GLY A 290 -22.40 -9.40 -2.65
C GLY A 290 -21.19 -8.49 -2.86
N ARG A 291 -21.32 -7.21 -2.58
CA ARG A 291 -20.25 -6.20 -2.77
C ARG A 291 -20.44 -4.99 -1.89
N ALA A 292 -19.39 -4.26 -1.64
CA ALA A 292 -19.45 -2.94 -1.03
C ALA A 292 -19.91 -1.90 -2.06
N THR A 293 -20.64 -0.90 -1.61
CA THR A 293 -21.06 0.25 -2.44
C THR A 293 -20.36 1.51 -1.94
N ARG A 294 -19.95 2.35 -2.87
CA ARG A 294 -19.23 3.60 -2.56
C ARG A 294 -19.91 4.77 -3.25
N GLY A 295 -20.15 5.80 -2.47
CA GLY A 295 -20.67 7.04 -3.02
C GLY A 295 -19.69 7.66 -4.03
N TRP A 296 -20.25 8.26 -5.08
CA TRP A 296 -19.50 8.96 -6.11
C TRP A 296 -20.27 10.18 -6.60
N LEU A 297 -19.52 11.25 -6.88
CA LEU A 297 -20.09 12.50 -7.40
C LEU A 297 -19.57 12.87 -8.79
N GLY A 298 -18.39 12.42 -9.15
CA GLY A 298 -17.79 12.74 -10.45
C GLY A 298 -16.98 14.02 -10.46
N VAL A 299 -16.17 14.21 -9.43
CA VAL A 299 -15.22 15.33 -9.35
C VAL A 299 -13.79 14.80 -9.34
N ARG A 300 -12.87 15.60 -9.90
CA ARG A 300 -11.44 15.43 -9.75
C ARG A 300 -10.91 16.58 -8.89
N SER A 301 -10.18 16.24 -7.86
CA SER A 301 -9.62 17.21 -6.92
C SER A 301 -8.13 16.94 -6.73
N TYR A 302 -7.35 17.99 -6.53
CA TYR A 302 -5.91 17.89 -6.26
C TYR A 302 -5.57 18.59 -4.96
N ASP A 303 -4.43 18.22 -4.40
CA ASP A 303 -3.89 18.88 -3.23
C ASP A 303 -3.54 20.33 -3.55
N TRP A 304 -3.62 21.19 -2.55
CA TRP A 304 -3.41 22.61 -2.71
C TRP A 304 -2.02 22.93 -3.27
N ASN A 305 -2.03 23.77 -4.30
CA ASN A 305 -0.85 24.40 -4.88
C ASN A 305 -0.92 25.89 -4.59
N PRO A 306 0.13 26.51 -4.05
CA PRO A 306 0.12 27.94 -3.74
C PRO A 306 -0.25 28.84 -4.94
N LEU A 307 0.21 28.48 -6.14
CA LEU A 307 -0.11 29.24 -7.36
C LEU A 307 -1.60 29.15 -7.73
N VAL A 308 -2.22 27.98 -7.49
CA VAL A 308 -3.67 27.80 -7.72
C VAL A 308 -4.44 28.64 -6.69
N ARG A 309 -4.04 28.61 -5.41
CA ARG A 309 -4.68 29.42 -4.36
C ARG A 309 -4.68 30.89 -4.74
N GLU A 310 -3.52 31.42 -5.14
CA GLU A 310 -3.36 32.82 -5.55
C GLU A 310 -4.24 33.14 -6.78
N ARG A 311 -4.21 32.27 -7.80
CA ARG A 311 -4.97 32.46 -9.04
C ARG A 311 -6.48 32.56 -8.81
N ILE A 312 -7.02 31.71 -7.93
CA ILE A 312 -8.46 31.68 -7.66
C ILE A 312 -8.86 32.60 -6.49
N GLY A 313 -7.89 33.17 -5.78
CA GLY A 313 -8.14 34.06 -4.64
C GLY A 313 -8.59 33.36 -3.37
N TRP A 314 -8.22 32.08 -3.16
CA TRP A 314 -8.57 31.33 -1.95
C TRP A 314 -7.49 31.48 -0.88
N HIS A 315 -7.81 32.16 0.21
CA HIS A 315 -6.85 32.49 1.28
C HIS A 315 -7.12 31.77 2.60
N GLU A 316 -8.27 31.07 2.70
CA GLU A 316 -8.64 30.34 3.91
C GLU A 316 -7.86 29.01 4.03
N SER A 317 -7.80 28.47 5.23
CA SER A 317 -7.33 27.10 5.47
C SER A 317 -8.44 26.12 5.08
N GLY A 318 -8.07 24.91 4.69
CA GLY A 318 -9.05 23.87 4.35
C GLY A 318 -9.60 23.95 2.93
N GLY A 319 -10.73 23.28 2.74
CA GLY A 319 -11.41 23.16 1.46
C GLY A 319 -10.78 22.15 0.50
N ALA A 320 -11.61 21.63 -0.41
CA ALA A 320 -11.19 20.72 -1.49
C ALA A 320 -11.30 21.42 -2.84
N TYR A 321 -10.16 21.65 -3.49
CA TYR A 321 -10.09 22.30 -4.79
C TYR A 321 -10.58 21.34 -5.90
N ILE A 322 -11.54 21.76 -6.71
CA ILE A 322 -12.08 20.99 -7.83
C ILE A 322 -11.32 21.38 -9.10
N LEU A 323 -10.50 20.44 -9.58
CA LEU A 323 -9.78 20.62 -10.84
C LEU A 323 -10.71 20.46 -12.04
N ASP A 324 -11.57 19.44 -11.97
CA ASP A 324 -12.41 19.04 -13.10
C ASP A 324 -13.65 18.32 -12.64
N VAL A 325 -14.71 18.38 -13.44
CA VAL A 325 -15.99 17.72 -13.18
C VAL A 325 -16.27 16.75 -14.34
N VAL A 326 -16.61 15.51 -14.01
CA VAL A 326 -16.90 14.49 -15.02
C VAL A 326 -18.25 14.82 -15.69
N PRO A 327 -18.29 14.85 -17.02
CA PRO A 327 -19.55 15.11 -17.74
C PRO A 327 -20.64 14.08 -17.41
N GLU A 328 -21.86 14.53 -17.38
CA GLU A 328 -23.08 13.78 -17.05
C GLU A 328 -23.11 13.25 -15.58
N SER A 329 -22.10 13.59 -14.78
CA SER A 329 -22.00 13.18 -13.39
C SER A 329 -23.01 13.92 -12.49
N PRO A 330 -23.26 13.38 -11.26
CA PRO A 330 -24.02 14.12 -10.25
C PRO A 330 -23.45 15.51 -9.93
N ALA A 331 -22.13 15.65 -9.93
CA ALA A 331 -21.45 16.93 -9.66
C ALA A 331 -21.78 17.96 -10.77
N GLU A 332 -21.72 17.57 -12.04
CA GLU A 332 -22.07 18.45 -13.14
C GLU A 332 -23.56 18.85 -13.08
N LYS A 333 -24.43 17.88 -12.85
CA LYS A 333 -25.90 18.13 -12.72
C LYS A 333 -26.21 19.05 -11.55
N ALA A 334 -25.45 18.97 -10.47
CA ALA A 334 -25.55 19.86 -9.32
C ALA A 334 -25.02 21.27 -9.61
N GLY A 335 -24.27 21.44 -10.68
CA GLY A 335 -23.67 22.72 -11.05
C GLY A 335 -22.29 23.00 -10.48
N LEU A 336 -21.57 21.96 -9.99
CA LEU A 336 -20.16 22.07 -9.65
C LEU A 336 -19.33 22.36 -10.92
N ARG A 337 -18.24 23.07 -10.77
CA ARG A 337 -17.37 23.50 -11.89
C ARG A 337 -15.90 23.40 -11.50
N SER A 338 -15.05 23.38 -12.51
CA SER A 338 -13.60 23.59 -12.30
C SER A 338 -13.38 24.91 -11.61
N ASP A 339 -12.35 24.96 -10.78
CA ASP A 339 -11.96 26.11 -9.94
C ASP A 339 -12.90 26.39 -8.75
N ASP A 340 -13.90 25.55 -8.48
CA ASP A 340 -14.63 25.59 -7.20
C ASP A 340 -13.73 25.08 -6.05
N VAL A 341 -13.96 25.62 -4.85
CA VAL A 341 -13.43 25.09 -3.61
C VAL A 341 -14.61 24.59 -2.77
N VAL A 342 -14.71 23.29 -2.53
CA VAL A 342 -15.75 22.74 -1.64
C VAL A 342 -15.35 23.06 -0.21
N VAL A 343 -16.17 23.84 0.48
CA VAL A 343 -15.94 24.29 1.87
C VAL A 343 -16.84 23.55 2.87
N SER A 344 -17.99 23.03 2.40
CA SER A 344 -18.86 22.21 3.24
C SER A 344 -19.52 21.14 2.39
N TYR A 345 -19.67 19.96 2.97
CA TYR A 345 -20.35 18.80 2.40
C TYR A 345 -21.26 18.18 3.45
N ASN A 346 -22.53 18.00 3.10
CA ASN A 346 -23.54 17.43 3.99
C ASN A 346 -23.58 18.10 5.38
N GLY A 347 -23.38 19.43 5.42
CA GLY A 347 -23.38 20.21 6.65
C GLY A 347 -22.07 20.19 7.46
N ARG A 348 -21.07 19.42 7.04
CA ARG A 348 -19.75 19.35 7.69
C ARG A 348 -18.74 20.19 6.92
N ALA A 349 -17.84 20.86 7.63
CA ALA A 349 -16.74 21.58 7.01
C ALA A 349 -15.79 20.61 6.33
N VAL A 350 -15.26 20.98 5.18
CA VAL A 350 -14.29 20.19 4.41
C VAL A 350 -12.89 20.72 4.70
N ASP A 351 -12.08 19.92 5.38
CA ASP A 351 -10.71 20.31 5.75
C ASP A 351 -9.72 20.20 4.59
N ASN A 352 -9.92 19.19 3.73
CA ASN A 352 -9.01 18.91 2.62
C ASN A 352 -9.66 17.95 1.63
N ARG A 353 -8.97 17.66 0.55
CA ARG A 353 -9.41 16.73 -0.50
C ARG A 353 -9.74 15.34 0.04
N ILE A 354 -8.90 14.82 0.91
CA ILE A 354 -9.04 13.45 1.44
C ILE A 354 -10.32 13.35 2.29
N HIS A 355 -10.53 14.31 3.19
CA HIS A 355 -11.75 14.40 3.98
C HIS A 355 -13.00 14.48 3.08
N PHE A 356 -12.96 15.30 2.04
CA PHE A 356 -14.08 15.43 1.09
C PHE A 356 -14.42 14.10 0.41
N PHE A 357 -13.42 13.38 -0.12
CA PHE A 357 -13.67 12.09 -0.75
C PHE A 357 -14.13 11.01 0.24
N SER A 358 -13.61 11.01 1.45
CA SER A 358 -14.07 10.10 2.52
C SER A 358 -15.56 10.30 2.80
N GLU A 359 -15.99 11.54 2.96
CA GLU A 359 -17.41 11.87 3.20
C GLU A 359 -18.30 11.46 2.02
N ILE A 360 -17.85 11.66 0.78
CA ILE A 360 -18.60 11.21 -0.41
C ILE A 360 -18.76 9.69 -0.39
N GLN A 361 -17.69 8.96 -0.15
CA GLN A 361 -17.67 7.48 -0.19
C GLN A 361 -18.60 6.86 0.87
N ARG A 362 -18.72 7.50 2.04
CA ARG A 362 -19.59 7.06 3.13
C ARG A 362 -21.05 7.46 2.93
N THR A 363 -21.35 8.39 2.03
CA THR A 363 -22.72 8.85 1.80
C THR A 363 -23.58 7.75 1.17
N PRO A 364 -24.73 7.42 1.73
CA PRO A 364 -25.64 6.44 1.14
C PRO A 364 -26.00 6.76 -0.33
N ILE A 365 -26.05 5.73 -1.13
CA ILE A 365 -26.40 5.84 -2.55
C ILE A 365 -27.84 6.35 -2.68
N GLY A 366 -28.05 7.35 -3.54
CA GLY A 366 -29.35 8.00 -3.76
C GLY A 366 -29.62 9.18 -2.84
N GLN A 367 -28.76 9.41 -1.83
CA GLN A 367 -28.94 10.54 -0.91
C GLN A 367 -28.62 11.86 -1.62
N GLU A 368 -29.52 12.84 -1.42
CA GLU A 368 -29.27 14.23 -1.79
C GLU A 368 -28.50 14.91 -0.67
N VAL A 369 -27.39 15.55 -1.03
CA VAL A 369 -26.52 16.23 -0.07
C VAL A 369 -26.33 17.69 -0.44
N PRO A 370 -26.44 18.60 0.54
CA PRO A 370 -26.08 19.99 0.33
C PRO A 370 -24.55 20.13 0.28
N ILE A 371 -24.07 20.92 -0.68
CA ILE A 371 -22.65 21.22 -0.88
C ILE A 371 -22.51 22.73 -0.94
N VAL A 372 -21.59 23.28 -0.17
CA VAL A 372 -21.25 24.71 -0.27
C VAL A 372 -19.90 24.81 -0.93
N VAL A 373 -19.83 25.56 -2.02
CA VAL A 373 -18.56 25.86 -2.71
C VAL A 373 -18.28 27.34 -2.65
N TRP A 374 -16.99 27.68 -2.54
CA TRP A 374 -16.53 29.04 -2.81
C TRP A 374 -16.17 29.12 -4.32
N ARG A 375 -16.71 30.09 -4.99
CA ARG A 375 -16.57 30.30 -6.44
C ARG A 375 -16.40 31.79 -6.73
N ALA A 376 -15.24 32.19 -7.24
CA ALA A 376 -14.95 33.57 -7.64
C ALA A 376 -15.33 34.61 -6.55
N GLY A 377 -14.92 34.36 -5.32
CA GLY A 377 -15.14 35.30 -4.22
C GLY A 377 -16.47 35.19 -3.49
N LYS A 378 -17.31 34.18 -3.80
CA LYS A 378 -18.65 34.03 -3.21
C LYS A 378 -18.94 32.58 -2.86
N GLU A 379 -19.71 32.38 -1.81
CA GLU A 379 -20.29 31.07 -1.51
C GLU A 379 -21.49 30.77 -2.43
N VAL A 380 -21.50 29.58 -2.97
CA VAL A 380 -22.61 29.04 -3.78
C VAL A 380 -23.07 27.74 -3.13
N LYS A 381 -24.37 27.65 -2.91
CA LYS A 381 -25.02 26.44 -2.36
C LYS A 381 -25.54 25.59 -3.50
N LEU A 382 -25.19 24.33 -3.48
CA LEU A 382 -25.54 23.34 -4.49
C LEU A 382 -26.15 22.12 -3.79
N THR A 383 -26.87 21.28 -4.53
CA THR A 383 -27.36 19.98 -4.04
C THR A 383 -27.01 18.92 -5.07
N ALA A 384 -26.38 17.84 -4.63
CA ALA A 384 -26.03 16.73 -5.50
C ALA A 384 -26.59 15.41 -4.97
N THR A 385 -26.97 14.51 -5.85
CA THR A 385 -27.39 13.16 -5.52
C THR A 385 -26.23 12.20 -5.68
N VAL A 386 -25.86 11.50 -4.62
CA VAL A 386 -24.73 10.56 -4.66
C VAL A 386 -25.14 9.28 -5.39
N ILE A 387 -24.30 8.80 -6.33
CA ILE A 387 -24.53 7.53 -7.03
C ILE A 387 -23.44 6.50 -6.66
N ASP A 388 -23.67 5.23 -7.01
CA ASP A 388 -22.65 4.18 -6.78
C ASP A 388 -21.45 4.43 -7.71
N ALA A 389 -20.25 4.30 -7.16
CA ALA A 389 -19.01 4.42 -7.93
C ALA A 389 -18.93 3.38 -9.06
N GLU A 390 -19.53 2.21 -8.92
CA GLU A 390 -19.57 1.21 -9.98
C GLU A 390 -20.42 1.66 -11.17
N ASP A 391 -21.54 2.31 -10.90
CA ASP A 391 -22.39 2.90 -11.96
C ASP A 391 -21.64 4.01 -12.73
N SER A 392 -20.68 4.67 -12.07
CA SER A 392 -19.86 5.71 -12.68
C SER A 392 -18.90 5.18 -13.75
N GLU A 393 -18.57 3.89 -13.74
CA GLU A 393 -17.67 3.32 -14.76
C GLU A 393 -18.23 3.49 -16.18
N SER A 394 -19.54 3.41 -16.32
CA SER A 394 -20.19 3.66 -17.62
C SER A 394 -20.02 5.12 -18.07
N LEU A 395 -20.01 6.07 -17.15
CA LEU A 395 -19.78 7.49 -17.42
C LEU A 395 -18.31 7.79 -17.70
N THR A 396 -17.42 7.14 -16.95
CA THR A 396 -15.97 7.33 -17.09
C THR A 396 -15.40 6.56 -18.29
N ARG A 397 -15.90 5.35 -18.59
CA ARG A 397 -15.47 4.56 -19.77
C ARG A 397 -15.93 5.18 -21.09
N ARG A 398 -17.07 5.87 -21.11
CA ARG A 398 -17.49 6.63 -22.29
C ARG A 398 -16.52 7.76 -22.63
N ARG A 399 -15.69 8.14 -21.66
CA ARG A 399 -14.64 9.13 -21.79
C ARG A 399 -13.39 8.76 -20.97
N GLU A 400 -12.84 7.57 -21.10
CA GLU A 400 -11.38 7.57 -21.16
C GLU A 400 -11.06 8.58 -22.25
N PRO A 401 -10.14 9.53 -22.04
CA PRO A 401 -9.89 10.54 -23.06
C PRO A 401 -9.36 9.85 -24.33
N SER A 402 -10.30 9.40 -25.15
CA SER A 402 -10.11 9.23 -26.58
C SER A 402 -10.05 10.60 -27.25
N THR A 403 -9.98 11.67 -26.47
CA THR A 403 -9.75 13.02 -26.93
C THR A 403 -8.48 13.61 -26.33
N ARG A 404 -7.41 12.82 -26.23
CA ARG A 404 -6.19 13.38 -26.82
C ARG A 404 -6.50 13.39 -28.31
N SER A 405 -6.54 14.56 -28.90
CA SER A 405 -6.68 14.61 -30.33
C SER A 405 -5.63 13.68 -30.93
N ALA A 406 -5.85 13.10 -32.09
CA ALA A 406 -4.83 12.29 -32.75
C ALA A 406 -3.48 13.04 -32.76
N THR A 407 -3.54 14.39 -32.81
CA THR A 407 -2.39 15.29 -32.68
C THR A 407 -1.73 15.20 -31.30
N ASP A 408 -2.49 15.15 -30.20
CA ASP A 408 -1.92 15.09 -28.83
C ASP A 408 -1.23 13.75 -28.57
N GLU A 409 -1.81 12.65 -29.07
CA GLU A 409 -1.19 11.32 -28.99
C GLU A 409 0.10 11.25 -29.78
N ARG A 410 0.11 11.83 -30.98
CA ARG A 410 1.30 11.91 -31.84
C ARG A 410 2.41 12.71 -31.15
N ILE A 411 2.11 13.83 -30.49
CA ILE A 411 3.07 14.62 -29.72
C ILE A 411 3.68 13.78 -28.58
N VAL A 412 2.83 13.08 -27.83
CA VAL A 412 3.29 12.24 -26.72
C VAL A 412 4.16 11.09 -27.22
N GLN A 413 3.79 10.48 -28.34
CA GLN A 413 4.55 9.39 -28.96
C GLN A 413 5.90 9.86 -29.52
N ASP A 414 5.93 11.00 -30.21
CA ASP A 414 7.15 11.55 -30.80
C ASP A 414 8.17 11.96 -29.72
N ILE A 415 7.70 12.58 -28.66
CA ILE A 415 8.55 12.92 -27.51
C ILE A 415 8.96 11.66 -26.76
N GLY A 416 8.04 10.69 -26.58
CA GLY A 416 8.34 9.34 -26.13
C GLY A 416 8.70 9.23 -24.65
N ILE A 417 7.98 9.92 -23.75
CA ILE A 417 8.19 9.86 -22.31
C ILE A 417 6.92 9.39 -21.62
N LYS A 418 7.06 8.41 -20.71
CA LYS A 418 6.01 8.09 -19.73
C LYS A 418 6.45 8.54 -18.36
N VAL A 419 5.56 9.20 -17.63
CA VAL A 419 5.82 9.69 -16.29
C VAL A 419 4.77 9.18 -15.30
N GLN A 420 5.17 9.13 -14.02
CA GLN A 420 4.27 8.87 -12.91
C GLN A 420 4.52 9.84 -11.77
N GLU A 421 3.58 9.88 -10.86
CA GLU A 421 3.67 10.66 -9.63
C GLU A 421 4.74 10.10 -8.70
N LEU A 422 5.39 10.98 -7.95
CA LEU A 422 6.32 10.56 -6.90
C LEU A 422 5.53 9.91 -5.75
N THR A 423 6.08 8.84 -5.21
CA THR A 423 5.55 8.27 -3.97
C THR A 423 5.73 9.25 -2.81
N LEU A 424 4.92 9.10 -1.77
CA LEU A 424 5.03 9.93 -0.57
C LEU A 424 6.47 9.91 -0.01
N LEU A 425 7.10 8.75 0.03
CA LEU A 425 8.48 8.61 0.49
C LEU A 425 9.49 9.41 -0.36
N GLN A 426 9.29 9.42 -1.68
CA GLN A 426 10.16 10.21 -2.57
C GLN A 426 9.97 11.72 -2.33
N ARG A 427 8.74 12.17 -2.07
CA ARG A 427 8.42 13.56 -1.74
C ARG A 427 9.00 13.96 -0.39
N THR A 428 8.88 13.14 0.64
CA THR A 428 9.43 13.42 1.99
C THR A 428 10.96 13.48 2.02
N ARG A 429 11.62 12.79 1.07
CA ARG A 429 13.08 12.89 0.89
C ARG A 429 13.51 14.11 0.05
N GLY A 430 12.59 15.04 -0.17
CA GLY A 430 12.87 16.27 -0.91
C GLY A 430 12.73 16.14 -2.43
N GLY A 431 12.15 15.03 -2.91
CA GLY A 431 11.85 14.87 -4.33
C GLY A 431 10.73 15.81 -4.77
N SER A 432 10.88 16.43 -5.93
CA SER A 432 9.84 17.24 -6.56
C SER A 432 9.74 16.85 -8.04
N GLY A 433 8.62 17.18 -8.67
CA GLY A 433 8.43 16.88 -10.07
C GLY A 433 7.75 15.54 -10.35
N VAL A 434 7.89 15.02 -11.57
CA VAL A 434 7.33 13.73 -12.00
C VAL A 434 8.45 12.78 -12.40
N LEU A 435 8.27 11.49 -12.06
CA LEU A 435 9.27 10.45 -12.30
C LEU A 435 9.11 9.85 -13.70
N ILE A 436 10.17 9.83 -14.49
CA ILE A 436 10.17 9.12 -15.78
C ILE A 436 10.19 7.61 -15.53
N THR A 437 9.15 6.93 -15.98
CA THR A 437 9.01 5.47 -15.86
C THR A 437 9.45 4.73 -17.13
N ALA A 438 9.35 5.39 -18.28
CA ALA A 438 9.82 4.82 -19.55
C ALA A 438 10.23 5.93 -20.53
N VAL A 439 11.21 5.65 -21.33
CA VAL A 439 11.61 6.48 -22.48
C VAL A 439 11.65 5.56 -23.70
N GLN A 440 10.90 5.94 -24.72
CA GLN A 440 10.78 5.16 -25.96
C GLN A 440 12.08 5.23 -26.79
N PRO A 441 12.65 4.10 -27.18
CA PRO A 441 13.83 4.11 -28.04
C PRO A 441 13.57 4.86 -29.36
N GLY A 442 14.53 5.66 -29.80
CA GLY A 442 14.42 6.46 -31.02
C GLY A 442 13.65 7.76 -30.90
N SER A 443 12.92 7.98 -29.80
CA SER A 443 12.15 9.20 -29.55
C SER A 443 13.02 10.43 -29.32
N GLN A 444 12.42 11.62 -29.38
CA GLN A 444 13.12 12.87 -29.05
C GLN A 444 13.74 12.84 -27.64
N ALA A 445 13.05 12.25 -26.67
CA ALA A 445 13.58 12.14 -25.30
C ALA A 445 14.82 11.25 -25.21
N ALA A 446 14.81 10.12 -25.91
CA ALA A 446 15.96 9.21 -25.98
C ALA A 446 17.17 9.90 -26.61
N GLN A 447 16.95 10.63 -27.72
CA GLN A 447 18.01 11.38 -28.43
C GLN A 447 18.65 12.46 -27.53
N ARG A 448 17.87 12.98 -26.56
CA ARG A 448 18.36 14.01 -25.63
C ARG A 448 18.88 13.44 -24.32
N GLY A 449 19.01 12.10 -24.25
CA GLY A 449 19.65 11.40 -23.15
C GLY A 449 18.80 11.27 -21.89
N LEU A 450 17.49 11.45 -21.97
CA LEU A 450 16.58 11.19 -20.86
C LEU A 450 16.51 9.69 -20.58
N ARG A 451 16.35 9.32 -19.30
CA ARG A 451 16.36 7.92 -18.87
C ARG A 451 15.26 7.65 -17.85
N ARG A 452 14.84 6.40 -17.76
CA ARG A 452 14.01 5.94 -16.64
C ARG A 452 14.71 6.28 -15.30
N GLY A 453 13.97 6.83 -14.36
CA GLY A 453 14.48 7.26 -13.06
C GLY A 453 14.83 8.74 -12.97
N ASP A 454 14.86 9.48 -14.09
CA ASP A 454 15.00 10.94 -14.06
C ASP A 454 13.71 11.58 -13.50
N LEU A 455 13.84 12.68 -12.78
CA LEU A 455 12.70 13.50 -12.34
C LEU A 455 12.59 14.73 -13.25
N ILE A 456 11.43 14.97 -13.83
CA ILE A 456 11.15 16.21 -14.56
C ILE A 456 10.63 17.23 -13.55
N LEU A 457 11.33 18.34 -13.41
CA LEU A 457 11.02 19.41 -12.46
C LEU A 457 10.23 20.53 -13.11
N GLU A 458 10.57 20.90 -14.36
CA GLU A 458 9.98 22.05 -15.06
C GLU A 458 9.80 21.79 -16.55
N ILE A 459 8.76 22.38 -17.12
CA ILE A 459 8.56 22.55 -18.57
C ILE A 459 8.46 24.04 -18.83
N ASN A 460 9.31 24.57 -19.72
CA ASN A 460 9.36 26.00 -20.09
C ASN A 460 9.35 26.93 -18.88
N ASN A 461 10.21 26.62 -17.87
CA ASN A 461 10.38 27.36 -16.61
C ASN A 461 9.17 27.32 -15.68
N VAL A 462 8.18 26.46 -15.93
CA VAL A 462 7.04 26.25 -15.04
C VAL A 462 7.19 24.90 -14.38
N ARG A 463 7.11 24.87 -13.06
CA ARG A 463 7.20 23.62 -12.29
C ARG A 463 6.09 22.65 -12.63
N VAL A 464 6.46 21.38 -12.58
CA VAL A 464 5.56 20.24 -12.84
C VAL A 464 5.58 19.36 -11.59
N GLU A 465 4.42 19.10 -11.02
CA GLU A 465 4.34 18.26 -9.80
C GLU A 465 3.50 16.99 -10.02
N HIS A 466 2.65 17.01 -11.04
CA HIS A 466 1.75 15.89 -11.35
C HIS A 466 1.86 15.46 -12.81
N PRO A 467 1.62 14.17 -13.12
CA PRO A 467 1.63 13.69 -14.52
C PRO A 467 0.66 14.44 -15.44
N VAL A 468 -0.49 14.84 -14.92
CA VAL A 468 -1.47 15.62 -15.70
C VAL A 468 -0.89 16.97 -16.11
N ASP A 469 -0.26 17.69 -15.20
CA ASP A 469 0.43 18.95 -15.49
C ASP A 469 1.49 18.75 -16.56
N PHE A 470 2.28 17.68 -16.41
CA PHE A 470 3.33 17.34 -17.36
C PHE A 470 2.77 17.17 -18.78
N TYR A 471 1.76 16.29 -18.97
CA TYR A 471 1.22 16.01 -20.29
C TYR A 471 0.48 17.21 -20.88
N THR A 472 -0.28 17.94 -20.10
CA THR A 472 -1.00 19.14 -20.54
C THR A 472 -0.02 20.19 -21.06
N ARG A 473 1.03 20.49 -20.29
CA ARG A 473 2.04 21.49 -20.66
C ARG A 473 2.89 21.02 -21.83
N LEU A 474 3.23 19.74 -21.85
CA LEU A 474 4.03 19.13 -22.93
C LEU A 474 3.30 19.30 -24.27
N VAL A 475 2.02 18.90 -24.32
CA VAL A 475 1.20 18.98 -25.54
C VAL A 475 0.99 20.44 -25.95
N ALA A 476 0.56 21.28 -25.01
CA ALA A 476 0.32 22.69 -25.31
C ALA A 476 1.58 23.41 -25.84
N SER A 477 2.74 23.05 -25.29
CA SER A 477 4.02 23.65 -25.68
C SER A 477 4.56 23.06 -27.00
N ALA A 478 4.64 21.75 -27.10
CA ALA A 478 5.28 21.06 -28.22
C ALA A 478 4.54 21.26 -29.54
N ALA A 479 3.25 21.54 -29.50
CA ALA A 479 2.44 21.86 -30.68
C ALA A 479 2.79 23.23 -31.28
N VAL A 480 3.30 24.16 -30.48
CA VAL A 480 3.47 25.57 -30.84
C VAL A 480 4.96 25.96 -30.96
N GLN A 481 5.80 25.46 -30.09
CA GLN A 481 7.18 25.92 -29.95
C GLN A 481 8.11 24.79 -29.46
N LYS A 482 9.42 25.07 -29.46
CA LYS A 482 10.40 24.17 -28.82
C LYS A 482 10.15 24.11 -27.32
N THR A 483 10.13 22.90 -26.75
CA THR A 483 9.81 22.66 -25.36
C THR A 483 11.07 22.39 -24.55
N SER A 484 11.39 23.27 -23.61
CA SER A 484 12.50 23.13 -22.68
C SER A 484 12.08 22.35 -21.43
N VAL A 485 12.92 21.42 -20.97
CA VAL A 485 12.65 20.60 -19.79
C VAL A 485 13.84 20.64 -18.84
N VAL A 486 13.57 20.85 -17.55
CA VAL A 486 14.57 20.73 -16.49
C VAL A 486 14.38 19.40 -15.79
N VAL A 487 15.47 18.65 -15.64
CA VAL A 487 15.43 17.31 -15.03
C VAL A 487 16.46 17.17 -13.93
N GLN A 488 16.16 16.32 -12.96
CA GLN A 488 17.08 15.91 -11.91
C GLN A 488 17.43 14.44 -12.09
N ARG A 489 18.73 14.14 -12.06
CA ARG A 489 19.26 12.76 -12.05
C ARG A 489 20.20 12.60 -10.86
N GLY A 490 19.79 11.87 -9.86
CA GLY A 490 20.48 11.81 -8.59
C GLY A 490 20.54 13.19 -7.91
N ARG A 491 21.73 13.71 -7.67
CA ARG A 491 21.92 15.05 -7.07
C ARG A 491 22.07 16.18 -8.10
N ASN A 492 22.16 15.84 -9.39
CA ASN A 492 22.44 16.81 -10.45
C ASN A 492 21.14 17.29 -11.12
N ILE A 493 21.01 18.60 -11.26
CA ILE A 493 19.90 19.23 -11.99
C ILE A 493 20.48 19.85 -13.27
N TYR A 494 19.85 19.60 -14.40
CA TYR A 494 20.29 20.12 -15.68
C TYR A 494 19.12 20.39 -16.62
N ARG A 495 19.30 21.33 -17.51
CA ARG A 495 18.34 21.65 -18.56
C ARG A 495 18.64 20.76 -19.78
N VAL A 496 17.63 20.04 -20.24
CA VAL A 496 17.74 19.19 -21.43
C VAL A 496 17.67 20.08 -22.67
N LYS A 497 18.39 19.69 -23.72
CA LYS A 497 18.28 20.35 -25.04
C LYS A 497 16.79 20.32 -25.47
N PRO A 498 16.21 21.47 -25.88
CA PRO A 498 14.76 21.53 -26.14
C PRO A 498 14.28 20.49 -27.15
N PHE A 499 13.09 19.96 -26.88
CA PHE A 499 12.36 19.16 -27.88
C PHE A 499 11.95 20.03 -29.04
N GLU A 500 12.02 19.49 -30.23
CA GLU A 500 11.58 20.19 -31.44
C GLU A 500 10.04 20.22 -31.47
N ARG A 501 9.49 21.21 -32.15
CA ARG A 501 8.05 21.30 -32.39
C ARG A 501 7.56 20.07 -33.14
N VAL A 502 6.42 19.54 -32.71
CA VAL A 502 5.70 18.47 -33.42
C VAL A 502 4.56 19.10 -34.19
N ALA A 503 4.63 19.04 -35.51
CA ALA A 503 3.59 19.66 -36.38
C ALA A 503 2.21 19.06 -36.13
N ARG A 504 1.18 19.88 -36.14
CA ARG A 504 -0.23 19.42 -36.13
C ARG A 504 -0.62 18.87 -37.48
N MET A 505 -1.57 17.95 -37.53
CA MET A 505 -2.06 17.37 -38.79
C MET A 505 -2.65 18.43 -39.69
N ASP A 506 -3.30 19.45 -39.15
CA ASP A 506 -3.87 20.57 -39.89
C ASP A 506 -2.81 21.43 -40.60
N ASP A 507 -1.56 21.41 -40.13
CA ASP A 507 -0.45 22.14 -40.78
C ASP A 507 0.08 21.42 -42.04
N GLU A 508 -0.19 20.11 -42.19
CA GLU A 508 0.25 19.31 -43.36
C GLU A 508 -0.74 19.34 -44.52
N GLU A 509 -2.04 19.61 -44.26
CA GLU A 509 -3.05 19.73 -45.34
C GLU A 509 -3.04 21.10 -46.02
N GLN A 510 -2.29 22.06 -45.47
CA GLN A 510 -2.20 23.43 -46.08
C GLN A 510 -0.89 23.64 -46.85
N ARG A 511 -0.09 22.62 -47.12
CA ARG A 511 1.08 22.64 -47.99
C ARG A 511 0.88 21.76 -49.23
#